data_6c5fb3bee9d1952651ab3dd07b2502dc
#
_entry.id   6c5fb3bee9d1952651ab3dd07b2502dc
#
_cell.length_a   1.000
_cell.length_b   1.000
_cell.length_c   1.000
_cell.angle_alpha   90.00
_cell.angle_beta   90.00
_cell.angle_gamma   90.00
#
_symmetry.space_group_name_H-M   'P 1'
#
loop_
_entity.id
_entity.type
_entity.pdbx_description
1 polymer ?
#
loop_
_entity_poly.entity_id
_entity_poly.type
_entity_poly.pdbx_seq_one_letter_code
_entity_poly.pdbx_strand_id
1 'polypeptide(L)'
;MTTTVNTVTGAAQTMVLNMGPQHPSTHGVLRVVLELEGETVIRARPEIGYLHTGIEKSCEAKTYSQVITLTDRLDYLAPLSNNLCYCLAVEKLIGLEVPKRAQYIRVLLTELTRIGSHLVWLGTHAIDLGAMSVLLYCFREREEILKIFEMVSGQRMMTSYFRIGGLALEPPPGWLKVVERFVAMFPGRVQEYEDLLTQNRIWRARTRGIGMLSAADAIAMGVSGPTLRASGVAYDVRKTFPYSSYEEFEFDVPTRTESDCYARYLLRVAEMRESLKIIRQAMTKIPAEGPIRAEAPGIVPPDREKMKTEMEALIYHFKIFTEGFSPPPGEVYQTIESPRGELGFYVASDGSPRPWRVKVRAPSFVNLQALPRLVEGRLIADVVTCIGTIDIVLGEVDR
;
A
#
# COMPACT_ATOMS: atom_id res chain seq x y z
N MET A 1 6.88 -24.97 -16.84
CA MET A 1 6.28 -25.76 -15.75
C MET A 1 7.02 -27.10 -15.67
N THR A 2 7.64 -27.41 -14.57
CA THR A 2 8.32 -28.72 -14.37
C THR A 2 7.36 -29.60 -13.55
N THR A 3 6.86 -30.67 -14.16
CA THR A 3 5.93 -31.61 -13.52
C THR A 3 6.72 -32.84 -13.07
N THR A 4 6.71 -33.16 -11.78
CA THR A 4 7.27 -34.41 -11.28
C THR A 4 6.13 -35.30 -10.81
N VAL A 5 5.97 -36.48 -11.40
CA VAL A 5 4.96 -37.46 -11.04
C VAL A 5 5.61 -38.49 -10.10
N ASN A 6 5.09 -38.57 -8.87
CA ASN A 6 5.47 -39.64 -7.95
C ASN A 6 4.41 -40.74 -7.98
N THR A 7 4.79 -41.93 -8.45
CA THR A 7 3.95 -43.12 -8.43
C THR A 7 4.19 -43.94 -7.15
N VAL A 8 3.22 -43.93 -6.23
CA VAL A 8 3.17 -44.88 -5.12
C VAL A 8 1.98 -45.84 -5.39
N THR A 9 2.27 -47.10 -5.49
CA THR A 9 1.28 -48.17 -5.72
C THR A 9 0.25 -48.19 -4.59
N GLY A 10 -1.02 -47.90 -4.96
CA GLY A 10 -2.18 -48.01 -4.06
C GLY A 10 -2.61 -46.74 -3.33
N ALA A 11 -1.87 -45.62 -3.45
CA ALA A 11 -2.26 -44.29 -2.99
C ALA A 11 -2.76 -43.46 -4.17
N ALA A 12 -3.64 -42.50 -3.91
CA ALA A 12 -4.05 -41.50 -4.88
C ALA A 12 -2.82 -40.87 -5.56
N GLN A 13 -2.81 -40.81 -6.90
CA GLN A 13 -1.70 -40.20 -7.64
C GLN A 13 -1.69 -38.68 -7.37
N THR A 14 -0.72 -38.20 -6.61
CA THR A 14 -0.49 -36.79 -6.40
C THR A 14 0.52 -36.24 -7.40
N MET A 15 0.26 -35.03 -7.89
CA MET A 15 1.15 -34.30 -8.80
C MET A 15 1.65 -33.04 -8.10
N VAL A 16 2.94 -32.75 -8.21
CA VAL A 16 3.51 -31.48 -7.76
C VAL A 16 3.63 -30.52 -8.95
N LEU A 17 2.96 -29.39 -8.84
CA LEU A 17 2.98 -28.30 -9.83
C LEU A 17 3.65 -27.06 -9.25
N ASN A 18 4.60 -26.48 -9.98
CA ASN A 18 5.18 -25.18 -9.67
C ASN A 18 4.48 -24.10 -10.51
N MET A 19 3.71 -23.25 -9.84
CA MET A 19 3.07 -22.08 -10.45
C MET A 19 3.94 -20.85 -10.20
N GLY A 20 4.49 -20.25 -11.28
CA GLY A 20 5.45 -19.17 -11.17
C GLY A 20 6.91 -19.65 -10.94
N PRO A 21 7.89 -18.72 -10.70
CA PRO A 21 7.70 -17.28 -10.52
C PRO A 21 7.26 -16.52 -11.76
N GLN A 22 7.69 -16.91 -12.95
CA GLN A 22 7.29 -16.27 -14.22
C GLN A 22 5.90 -16.77 -14.65
N HIS A 23 4.87 -16.17 -14.07
CA HIS A 23 3.48 -16.44 -14.42
C HIS A 23 2.64 -15.16 -14.20
N PRO A 24 1.74 -14.77 -15.13
CA PRO A 24 0.95 -13.54 -14.99
C PRO A 24 0.18 -13.45 -13.67
N SER A 25 -0.52 -14.53 -13.29
CA SER A 25 -1.33 -14.58 -12.08
C SER A 25 -0.54 -14.69 -10.77
N THR A 26 0.80 -14.82 -10.83
CA THR A 26 1.69 -14.79 -9.66
C THR A 26 2.47 -13.47 -9.57
N HIS A 27 1.98 -12.42 -10.22
CA HIS A 27 2.59 -11.10 -10.25
C HIS A 27 4.04 -11.11 -10.79
N GLY A 28 4.42 -12.17 -11.52
CA GLY A 28 5.72 -12.33 -12.19
C GLY A 28 6.87 -12.83 -11.31
N VAL A 29 6.73 -12.86 -9.98
CA VAL A 29 7.83 -13.17 -9.04
C VAL A 29 7.42 -14.01 -7.82
N LEU A 30 6.16 -14.40 -7.66
CA LEU A 30 5.72 -15.36 -6.66
C LEU A 30 5.78 -16.77 -7.24
N ARG A 31 6.41 -17.69 -6.54
CA ARG A 31 6.30 -19.11 -6.79
C ARG A 31 5.35 -19.75 -5.79
N VAL A 32 4.40 -20.53 -6.27
CA VAL A 32 3.53 -21.35 -5.43
C VAL A 32 3.72 -22.80 -5.81
N VAL A 33 4.17 -23.61 -4.87
CA VAL A 33 4.29 -25.07 -5.01
C VAL A 33 2.94 -25.67 -4.62
N LEU A 34 2.29 -26.33 -5.53
CA LEU A 34 0.98 -26.97 -5.35
C LEU A 34 1.14 -28.50 -5.41
N GLU A 35 0.59 -29.18 -4.42
CA GLU A 35 0.37 -30.63 -4.46
C GLU A 35 -1.09 -30.85 -4.85
N LEU A 36 -1.32 -31.56 -5.94
CA LEU A 36 -2.63 -31.74 -6.56
C LEU A 36 -3.04 -33.22 -6.58
N GLU A 37 -4.31 -33.49 -6.34
CA GLU A 37 -4.98 -34.73 -6.66
C GLU A 37 -6.03 -34.44 -7.76
N GLY A 38 -5.71 -34.81 -9.00
CA GLY A 38 -6.45 -34.32 -10.16
C GLY A 38 -6.34 -32.80 -10.26
N GLU A 39 -7.47 -32.08 -10.20
CA GLU A 39 -7.52 -30.62 -10.18
C GLU A 39 -7.67 -30.02 -8.77
N THR A 40 -7.75 -30.86 -7.74
CA THR A 40 -7.93 -30.41 -6.36
C THR A 40 -6.57 -30.12 -5.70
N VAL A 41 -6.45 -28.98 -5.08
CA VAL A 41 -5.26 -28.59 -4.32
C VAL A 41 -5.29 -29.28 -2.96
N ILE A 42 -4.32 -30.17 -2.71
CA ILE A 42 -4.15 -30.85 -1.41
C ILE A 42 -3.32 -29.96 -0.48
N ARG A 43 -2.27 -29.35 -1.04
CA ARG A 43 -1.37 -28.47 -0.28
C ARG A 43 -0.85 -27.35 -1.18
N ALA A 44 -0.73 -26.16 -0.60
CA ALA A 44 -0.14 -25.01 -1.26
C ALA A 44 0.97 -24.43 -0.38
N ARG A 45 2.13 -24.12 -0.99
CA ARG A 45 3.26 -23.49 -0.32
C ARG A 45 3.76 -22.31 -1.14
N PRO A 46 3.51 -21.05 -0.72
CA PRO A 46 4.11 -19.89 -1.34
C PRO A 46 5.61 -19.85 -1.05
N GLU A 47 6.43 -19.60 -2.05
CA GLU A 47 7.88 -19.38 -1.95
C GLU A 47 8.17 -17.96 -2.43
N ILE A 48 8.78 -17.16 -1.56
CA ILE A 48 9.08 -15.75 -1.72
C ILE A 48 10.60 -15.54 -1.84
N GLY A 49 11.03 -14.30 -2.12
CA GLY A 49 12.44 -13.92 -2.19
C GLY A 49 12.94 -13.61 -3.60
N TYR A 50 12.15 -13.83 -4.62
CA TYR A 50 12.55 -13.58 -6.01
C TYR A 50 12.65 -12.07 -6.37
N LEU A 51 12.12 -11.19 -5.51
CA LEU A 51 12.25 -9.74 -5.60
C LEU A 51 12.98 -9.14 -4.39
N HIS A 52 13.71 -9.96 -3.62
CA HIS A 52 14.44 -9.47 -2.47
C HIS A 52 15.62 -8.58 -2.90
N THR A 53 15.60 -7.33 -2.48
CA THR A 53 16.61 -6.33 -2.80
C THR A 53 17.35 -5.79 -1.57
N GLY A 54 17.06 -6.34 -0.38
CA GLY A 54 17.70 -5.97 0.86
C GLY A 54 17.42 -4.54 1.31
N ILE A 55 16.19 -4.04 1.10
CA ILE A 55 15.80 -2.66 1.42
C ILE A 55 16.04 -2.36 2.89
N GLU A 56 15.61 -3.24 3.80
CA GLU A 56 15.80 -3.04 5.25
C GLU A 56 17.29 -2.87 5.60
N LYS A 57 18.17 -3.68 5.00
CA LYS A 57 19.62 -3.58 5.23
C LYS A 57 20.24 -2.36 4.55
N SER A 58 19.76 -2.00 3.38
CA SER A 58 20.19 -0.80 2.66
C SER A 58 19.85 0.48 3.42
N CYS A 59 18.75 0.50 4.19
CA CYS A 59 18.38 1.63 5.04
C CYS A 59 19.44 1.92 6.11
N GLU A 60 20.09 0.90 6.67
CA GLU A 60 21.15 1.06 7.68
C GLU A 60 22.42 1.75 7.13
N ALA A 61 22.62 1.73 5.81
CA ALA A 61 23.76 2.36 5.13
C ALA A 61 23.46 3.79 4.63
N LYS A 62 22.22 4.26 4.74
CA LYS A 62 21.72 5.54 4.21
C LYS A 62 21.37 6.50 5.35
N THR A 63 21.46 7.81 5.09
CA THR A 63 20.92 8.81 6.03
C THR A 63 19.39 8.71 6.09
N TYR A 64 18.78 9.18 7.19
CA TYR A 64 17.31 9.15 7.36
C TYR A 64 16.56 9.77 6.19
N SER A 65 17.07 10.87 5.62
CA SER A 65 16.49 11.52 4.44
C SER A 65 16.62 10.68 3.17
N GLN A 66 17.71 9.94 2.99
CA GLN A 66 17.94 9.09 1.83
C GLN A 66 17.09 7.82 1.84
N VAL A 67 16.74 7.30 3.02
CA VAL A 67 15.88 6.11 3.18
C VAL A 67 14.51 6.33 2.53
N ILE A 68 13.98 7.56 2.48
CA ILE A 68 12.69 7.87 1.85
C ILE A 68 12.63 7.35 0.41
N THR A 69 13.72 7.42 -0.33
CA THR A 69 13.76 6.94 -1.72
C THR A 69 13.69 5.42 -1.84
N LEU A 70 14.06 4.69 -0.79
CA LEU A 70 13.93 3.23 -0.73
C LEU A 70 12.50 2.81 -0.37
N THR A 71 11.84 3.59 0.49
CA THR A 71 10.47 3.25 0.92
C THR A 71 9.46 3.29 -0.23
N ASP A 72 9.64 4.16 -1.23
CA ASP A 72 8.81 4.19 -2.43
C ASP A 72 8.72 2.84 -3.15
N ARG A 73 9.76 2.02 -3.04
CA ARG A 73 9.93 0.77 -3.79
C ARG A 73 9.44 -0.47 -3.06
N LEU A 74 9.01 -0.32 -1.82
CA LEU A 74 8.38 -1.40 -1.05
C LEU A 74 7.04 -1.78 -1.69
N ASP A 75 6.05 -0.92 -1.54
CA ASP A 75 4.79 -1.02 -2.27
C ASP A 75 4.78 0.04 -3.37
N TYR A 76 5.22 -0.34 -4.56
CA TYR A 76 5.33 0.58 -5.70
C TYR A 76 3.97 1.03 -6.26
N LEU A 77 2.86 0.44 -5.84
CA LEU A 77 1.50 0.89 -6.18
C LEU A 77 0.97 1.93 -5.18
N ALA A 78 1.54 1.97 -3.96
CA ALA A 78 1.17 2.91 -2.92
C ALA A 78 2.40 3.62 -2.30
N PRO A 79 3.30 4.23 -3.10
CA PRO A 79 4.56 4.77 -2.62
C PRO A 79 4.39 5.85 -1.56
N LEU A 80 3.38 6.72 -1.70
CA LEU A 80 3.12 7.78 -0.73
C LEU A 80 2.69 7.24 0.64
N SER A 81 2.03 6.08 0.71
CA SER A 81 1.74 5.43 1.99
C SER A 81 3.02 5.00 2.70
N ASN A 82 3.97 4.41 1.97
CA ASN A 82 5.25 4.00 2.53
C ASN A 82 6.06 5.20 3.03
N ASN A 83 6.15 6.27 2.21
CA ASN A 83 6.80 7.51 2.61
C ASN A 83 6.17 8.09 3.88
N LEU A 84 4.82 8.13 3.93
CA LEU A 84 4.11 8.67 5.07
C LEU A 84 4.46 7.92 6.35
N CYS A 85 4.38 6.59 6.32
CA CYS A 85 4.65 5.76 7.49
C CYS A 85 6.07 5.95 8.02
N TYR A 86 7.05 5.96 7.12
CA TYR A 86 8.44 6.17 7.47
C TYR A 86 8.69 7.59 8.01
N CYS A 87 8.16 8.62 7.34
CA CYS A 87 8.29 10.01 7.82
C CYS A 87 7.69 10.19 9.22
N LEU A 88 6.49 9.65 9.46
CA LEU A 88 5.84 9.69 10.78
C LEU A 88 6.67 8.96 11.85
N ALA A 89 7.29 7.81 11.51
CA ALA A 89 8.17 7.11 12.45
C ALA A 89 9.37 7.96 12.85
N VAL A 90 10.05 8.60 11.88
CA VAL A 90 11.19 9.46 12.19
C VAL A 90 10.76 10.75 12.89
N GLU A 91 9.66 11.37 12.47
CA GLU A 91 9.09 12.57 13.12
C GLU A 91 8.76 12.29 14.60
N LYS A 92 8.17 11.11 14.89
CA LYS A 92 7.91 10.67 16.26
C LYS A 92 9.20 10.43 17.05
N LEU A 93 10.24 9.87 16.43
CA LEU A 93 11.54 9.62 17.06
C LEU A 93 12.24 10.90 17.50
N ILE A 94 12.11 11.98 16.70
CA ILE A 94 12.73 13.28 16.97
C ILE A 94 11.80 14.27 17.68
N GLY A 95 10.52 13.89 17.90
CA GLY A 95 9.53 14.79 18.51
C GLY A 95 9.14 15.98 17.62
N LEU A 96 9.16 15.83 16.30
CA LEU A 96 8.89 16.92 15.36
C LEU A 96 7.42 16.98 14.97
N GLU A 97 6.79 18.13 15.20
CA GLU A 97 5.42 18.39 14.76
C GLU A 97 5.36 18.93 13.33
N VAL A 98 4.50 18.34 12.53
CA VAL A 98 4.30 18.74 11.13
C VAL A 98 3.17 19.76 11.03
N PRO A 99 3.32 20.86 10.25
CA PRO A 99 2.25 21.84 10.07
C PRO A 99 0.95 21.23 9.57
N LYS A 100 -0.19 21.70 10.09
CA LYS A 100 -1.52 21.19 9.74
C LYS A 100 -1.81 21.19 8.24
N ARG A 101 -1.37 22.24 7.53
CA ARG A 101 -1.51 22.32 6.08
C ARG A 101 -0.83 21.14 5.38
N ALA A 102 0.39 20.80 5.79
CA ALA A 102 1.11 19.65 5.25
C ALA A 102 0.43 18.32 5.61
N GLN A 103 -0.12 18.19 6.82
CA GLN A 103 -0.85 16.99 7.24
C GLN A 103 -2.09 16.76 6.37
N TYR A 104 -2.91 17.78 6.08
CA TYR A 104 -4.08 17.64 5.21
C TYR A 104 -3.71 17.29 3.76
N ILE A 105 -2.62 17.88 3.23
CA ILE A 105 -2.13 17.52 1.90
C ILE A 105 -1.64 16.06 1.88
N ARG A 106 -0.93 15.61 2.92
CA ARG A 106 -0.53 14.20 3.08
C ARG A 106 -1.73 13.28 3.07
N VAL A 107 -2.79 13.58 3.83
CA VAL A 107 -4.03 12.79 3.86
C VAL A 107 -4.66 12.71 2.48
N LEU A 108 -4.84 13.86 1.81
CA LEU A 108 -5.45 13.92 0.48
C LEU A 108 -4.70 13.03 -0.53
N LEU A 109 -3.37 13.18 -0.60
CA LEU A 109 -2.55 12.43 -1.55
C LEU A 109 -2.46 10.94 -1.18
N THR A 110 -2.50 10.59 0.10
CA THR A 110 -2.51 9.19 0.55
C THR A 110 -3.84 8.51 0.19
N GLU A 111 -4.97 9.21 0.30
CA GLU A 111 -6.25 8.64 -0.12
C GLU A 111 -6.40 8.54 -1.65
N LEU A 112 -5.81 9.47 -2.42
CA LEU A 112 -5.68 9.29 -3.87
C LEU A 112 -4.80 8.08 -4.22
N THR A 113 -3.73 7.85 -3.46
CA THR A 113 -2.87 6.67 -3.60
C THR A 113 -3.65 5.39 -3.31
N ARG A 114 -4.50 5.37 -2.28
CA ARG A 114 -5.38 4.23 -1.96
C ARG A 114 -6.31 3.91 -3.12
N ILE A 115 -6.99 4.91 -3.68
CA ILE A 115 -7.84 4.74 -4.87
C ILE A 115 -7.02 4.19 -6.04
N GLY A 116 -5.86 4.79 -6.33
CA GLY A 116 -4.98 4.35 -7.41
C GLY A 116 -4.50 2.91 -7.27
N SER A 117 -4.22 2.47 -6.04
CA SER A 117 -3.85 1.09 -5.71
C SER A 117 -5.02 0.12 -5.91
N HIS A 118 -6.21 0.45 -5.41
CA HIS A 118 -7.40 -0.37 -5.59
C HIS A 118 -7.83 -0.47 -7.06
N LEU A 119 -7.58 0.55 -7.87
CA LEU A 119 -7.81 0.49 -9.32
C LEU A 119 -6.89 -0.52 -10.02
N VAL A 120 -5.59 -0.55 -9.67
CA VAL A 120 -4.68 -1.57 -10.22
C VAL A 120 -5.11 -2.96 -9.79
N TRP A 121 -5.40 -3.14 -8.49
CA TRP A 121 -5.90 -4.41 -7.99
C TRP A 121 -7.16 -4.88 -8.73
N LEU A 122 -8.16 -4.00 -8.88
CA LEU A 122 -9.41 -4.35 -9.56
C LEU A 122 -9.17 -4.75 -11.01
N GLY A 123 -8.35 -3.98 -11.72
CA GLY A 123 -8.00 -4.26 -13.11
C GLY A 123 -7.28 -5.59 -13.31
N THR A 124 -6.24 -5.86 -12.49
CA THR A 124 -5.46 -7.10 -12.59
C THR A 124 -6.26 -8.32 -12.15
N HIS A 125 -7.03 -8.22 -11.07
CA HIS A 125 -7.90 -9.30 -10.62
C HIS A 125 -9.01 -9.62 -11.63
N ALA A 126 -9.55 -8.58 -12.29
CA ALA A 126 -10.56 -8.75 -13.33
C ALA A 126 -10.00 -9.45 -14.58
N ILE A 127 -8.79 -9.09 -15.03
CA ILE A 127 -8.17 -9.75 -16.19
C ILE A 127 -7.79 -11.20 -15.91
N ASP A 128 -7.37 -11.52 -14.68
CA ASP A 128 -7.12 -12.90 -14.24
C ASP A 128 -8.37 -13.79 -14.35
N LEU A 129 -9.56 -13.20 -14.23
CA LEU A 129 -10.86 -13.87 -14.40
C LEU A 129 -11.48 -13.65 -15.80
N GLY A 130 -10.72 -13.09 -16.75
CA GLY A 130 -11.10 -12.93 -18.15
C GLY A 130 -11.81 -11.61 -18.49
N ALA A 131 -11.97 -10.66 -17.55
CA ALA A 131 -12.63 -9.37 -17.79
C ALA A 131 -11.62 -8.28 -18.18
N MET A 132 -11.02 -8.40 -19.37
CA MET A 132 -9.94 -7.53 -19.85
C MET A 132 -10.33 -6.03 -19.94
N SER A 133 -11.57 -5.72 -20.31
CA SER A 133 -12.02 -4.33 -20.46
C SER A 133 -11.91 -3.53 -19.15
N VAL A 134 -12.12 -4.18 -18.02
CA VAL A 134 -12.06 -3.54 -16.70
C VAL A 134 -10.65 -3.02 -16.40
N LEU A 135 -9.60 -3.75 -16.80
CA LEU A 135 -8.23 -3.29 -16.68
C LEU A 135 -8.02 -1.95 -17.39
N LEU A 136 -8.49 -1.84 -18.64
CA LEU A 136 -8.33 -0.62 -19.44
C LEU A 136 -9.07 0.57 -18.81
N TYR A 137 -10.27 0.34 -18.27
CA TYR A 137 -11.04 1.38 -17.59
C TYR A 137 -10.39 1.81 -16.28
N CYS A 138 -9.93 0.88 -15.44
CA CYS A 138 -9.22 1.20 -14.21
C CYS A 138 -7.94 2.03 -14.47
N PHE A 139 -7.19 1.70 -15.52
CA PHE A 139 -5.97 2.44 -15.88
C PHE A 139 -6.28 3.82 -16.46
N ARG A 140 -7.43 4.03 -17.10
CA ARG A 140 -7.89 5.34 -17.55
C ARG A 140 -8.05 6.30 -16.36
N GLU A 141 -8.70 5.89 -15.27
CA GLU A 141 -8.87 6.73 -14.09
C GLU A 141 -7.58 6.83 -13.26
N ARG A 142 -6.80 5.76 -13.20
CA ARG A 142 -5.49 5.79 -12.54
C ARG A 142 -4.55 6.81 -13.19
N GLU A 143 -4.62 6.97 -14.50
CA GLU A 143 -3.84 7.98 -15.22
C GLU A 143 -4.13 9.40 -14.72
N GLU A 144 -5.36 9.73 -14.41
CA GLU A 144 -5.71 11.05 -13.86
C GLU A 144 -5.09 11.27 -12.46
N ILE A 145 -5.00 10.22 -11.64
CA ILE A 145 -4.30 10.28 -10.34
C ILE A 145 -2.80 10.49 -10.55
N LEU A 146 -2.18 9.76 -11.49
CA LEU A 146 -0.75 9.90 -11.78
C LEU A 146 -0.40 11.31 -12.30
N LYS A 147 -1.27 11.95 -13.07
CA LYS A 147 -1.11 13.36 -13.49
C LYS A 147 -1.12 14.31 -12.29
N ILE A 148 -1.97 14.05 -11.27
CA ILE A 148 -1.97 14.85 -10.04
C ILE A 148 -0.63 14.68 -9.30
N PHE A 149 -0.12 13.45 -9.20
CA PHE A 149 1.18 13.18 -8.56
C PHE A 149 2.33 13.85 -9.31
N GLU A 150 2.34 13.76 -10.64
CA GLU A 150 3.32 14.44 -11.47
C GLU A 150 3.26 15.96 -11.29
N MET A 151 2.07 16.53 -11.21
CA MET A 151 1.86 17.96 -11.02
C MET A 151 2.45 18.46 -9.69
N VAL A 152 2.30 17.72 -8.59
CA VAL A 152 2.77 18.15 -7.26
C VAL A 152 4.21 17.78 -6.97
N SER A 153 4.73 16.73 -7.58
CA SER A 153 6.04 16.15 -7.24
C SER A 153 7.05 16.11 -8.40
N GLY A 154 6.59 16.29 -9.64
CA GLY A 154 7.40 16.06 -10.85
C GLY A 154 7.56 14.60 -11.23
N GLN A 155 6.97 13.67 -10.47
CA GLN A 155 7.07 12.21 -10.68
C GLN A 155 5.68 11.57 -10.68
N ARG A 156 5.47 10.60 -11.57
CA ARG A 156 4.19 9.90 -11.70
C ARG A 156 3.97 8.84 -10.62
N MET A 157 5.01 8.11 -10.22
CA MET A 157 4.92 6.98 -9.29
C MET A 157 5.84 7.15 -8.08
N MET A 158 7.16 7.05 -8.23
CA MET A 158 8.13 7.11 -7.14
C MET A 158 8.40 8.57 -6.74
N THR A 159 7.43 9.17 -6.08
CA THR A 159 7.38 10.63 -5.90
C THR A 159 8.35 11.15 -4.84
N SER A 160 8.65 10.35 -3.81
CA SER A 160 9.40 10.79 -2.62
C SER A 160 8.96 12.18 -2.12
N TYR A 161 7.67 12.47 -2.25
CA TYR A 161 7.13 13.82 -2.03
C TYR A 161 6.95 14.16 -0.55
N PHE A 162 6.59 13.17 0.26
CA PHE A 162 6.57 13.35 1.71
C PHE A 162 8.00 13.31 2.25
N ARG A 163 8.31 14.28 3.08
CA ARG A 163 9.62 14.45 3.70
C ARG A 163 9.47 14.53 5.20
N ILE A 164 10.50 14.22 5.93
CA ILE A 164 10.56 14.42 7.37
C ILE A 164 10.33 15.92 7.67
N GLY A 165 9.31 16.20 8.47
CA GLY A 165 8.87 17.55 8.78
C GLY A 165 7.92 18.20 7.78
N GLY A 166 7.43 17.50 6.73
CA GLY A 166 6.43 18.07 5.82
C GLY A 166 6.48 17.54 4.40
N LEU A 167 6.53 18.44 3.42
CA LEU A 167 6.46 18.15 1.99
C LEU A 167 7.73 18.62 1.27
N ALA A 168 8.07 17.99 0.16
CA ALA A 168 9.24 18.33 -0.64
C ALA A 168 9.14 19.71 -1.30
N LEU A 169 7.97 20.06 -1.84
CA LEU A 169 7.70 21.28 -2.60
C LEU A 169 6.30 21.78 -2.30
N GLU A 170 6.07 23.08 -2.47
CA GLU A 170 4.74 23.67 -2.49
C GLU A 170 3.96 23.14 -3.70
N PRO A 171 2.73 22.65 -3.52
CA PRO A 171 1.90 22.26 -4.66
C PRO A 171 1.65 23.45 -5.58
N PRO A 172 1.71 23.28 -6.91
CA PRO A 172 1.54 24.38 -7.84
C PRO A 172 0.12 24.98 -7.82
N PRO A 173 -0.04 26.27 -8.16
CA PRO A 173 -1.36 26.87 -8.22
C PRO A 173 -2.33 26.08 -9.12
N GLY A 174 -3.56 25.89 -8.67
CA GLY A 174 -4.60 25.20 -9.40
C GLY A 174 -4.62 23.67 -9.29
N TRP A 175 -3.70 23.06 -8.57
CA TRP A 175 -3.68 21.60 -8.38
C TRP A 175 -4.98 21.05 -7.75
N LEU A 176 -5.56 21.77 -6.79
CA LEU A 176 -6.85 21.38 -6.18
C LEU A 176 -7.99 21.34 -7.17
N LYS A 177 -7.98 22.20 -8.22
CA LYS A 177 -9.00 22.16 -9.30
C LYS A 177 -8.90 20.88 -10.13
N VAL A 178 -7.70 20.32 -10.25
CA VAL A 178 -7.49 19.03 -10.93
C VAL A 178 -8.03 17.89 -10.07
N VAL A 179 -7.76 17.93 -8.75
CA VAL A 179 -8.34 16.98 -7.79
C VAL A 179 -9.87 17.07 -7.79
N GLU A 180 -10.44 18.28 -7.79
CA GLU A 180 -11.89 18.49 -7.82
C GLU A 180 -12.54 17.83 -9.05
N ARG A 181 -11.94 18.00 -10.23
CA ARG A 181 -12.43 17.35 -11.46
C ARG A 181 -12.40 15.82 -11.33
N PHE A 182 -11.34 15.26 -10.78
CA PHE A 182 -11.24 13.82 -10.52
C PHE A 182 -12.35 13.37 -9.56
N VAL A 183 -12.52 14.06 -8.44
CA VAL A 183 -13.52 13.74 -7.39
C VAL A 183 -14.95 13.84 -7.92
N ALA A 184 -15.23 14.78 -8.83
CA ALA A 184 -16.54 14.92 -9.46
C ALA A 184 -16.85 13.76 -10.44
N MET A 185 -15.86 13.32 -11.21
CA MET A 185 -15.98 12.27 -12.21
C MET A 185 -16.04 10.86 -11.61
N PHE A 186 -15.24 10.59 -10.59
CA PHE A 186 -14.91 9.23 -10.14
C PHE A 186 -16.10 8.41 -9.62
N PRO A 187 -17.14 8.97 -8.94
CA PRO A 187 -18.32 8.19 -8.53
C PRO A 187 -19.02 7.49 -9.70
N GLY A 188 -19.16 8.16 -10.84
CA GLY A 188 -19.73 7.56 -12.05
C GLY A 188 -18.85 6.43 -12.62
N ARG A 189 -17.53 6.54 -12.46
CA ARG A 189 -16.58 5.49 -12.88
C ARG A 189 -16.65 4.26 -11.98
N VAL A 190 -16.79 4.45 -10.67
CA VAL A 190 -17.01 3.34 -9.74
C VAL A 190 -18.30 2.59 -10.08
N GLN A 191 -19.37 3.32 -10.43
CA GLN A 191 -20.63 2.70 -10.88
C GLN A 191 -20.43 1.89 -12.17
N GLU A 192 -19.66 2.39 -13.13
CA GLU A 192 -19.32 1.69 -14.37
C GLU A 192 -18.63 0.34 -14.09
N TYR A 193 -17.70 0.28 -13.13
CA TYR A 193 -17.08 -0.99 -12.72
C TYR A 193 -18.08 -1.95 -12.08
N GLU A 194 -18.97 -1.46 -11.23
CA GLU A 194 -19.98 -2.27 -10.59
C GLU A 194 -20.99 -2.82 -11.61
N ASP A 195 -21.42 -2.03 -12.58
CA ASP A 195 -22.31 -2.46 -13.65
C ASP A 195 -21.70 -3.59 -14.49
N LEU A 196 -20.38 -3.55 -14.70
CA LEU A 196 -19.65 -4.59 -15.43
C LEU A 196 -19.43 -5.87 -14.61
N LEU A 197 -19.19 -5.78 -13.30
CA LEU A 197 -18.70 -6.90 -12.50
C LEU A 197 -19.71 -7.39 -11.46
N THR A 198 -20.35 -6.51 -10.70
CA THR A 198 -21.09 -6.89 -9.47
C THR A 198 -22.19 -7.91 -9.73
N GLN A 199 -22.94 -7.77 -10.82
CA GLN A 199 -24.00 -8.71 -11.18
C GLN A 199 -23.59 -9.72 -12.28
N ASN A 200 -22.35 -9.65 -12.74
CA ASN A 200 -21.84 -10.56 -13.76
C ASN A 200 -21.84 -12.00 -13.26
N ARG A 201 -22.45 -12.90 -14.01
CA ARG A 201 -22.61 -14.33 -13.62
C ARG A 201 -21.28 -15.04 -13.49
N ILE A 202 -20.32 -14.78 -14.39
CA ILE A 202 -18.98 -15.38 -14.36
C ILE A 202 -18.21 -14.85 -13.14
N TRP A 203 -18.20 -13.54 -12.92
CA TRP A 203 -17.55 -12.93 -11.77
C TRP A 203 -18.06 -13.50 -10.44
N ARG A 204 -19.38 -13.58 -10.28
CA ARG A 204 -20.00 -14.14 -9.08
C ARG A 204 -19.67 -15.62 -8.90
N ALA A 205 -19.72 -16.43 -9.98
CA ALA A 205 -19.40 -17.86 -9.91
C ALA A 205 -17.92 -18.09 -9.55
N ARG A 206 -17.02 -17.19 -9.97
CA ARG A 206 -15.58 -17.30 -9.72
C ARG A 206 -15.11 -16.67 -8.41
N THR A 207 -15.97 -15.97 -7.67
CA THR A 207 -15.57 -15.24 -6.45
C THR A 207 -16.41 -15.55 -5.23
N ARG A 208 -17.70 -15.91 -5.37
CA ARG A 208 -18.57 -16.25 -4.25
C ARG A 208 -18.25 -17.63 -3.69
N GLY A 209 -18.13 -17.70 -2.35
CA GLY A 209 -17.80 -18.93 -1.63
C GLY A 209 -16.37 -19.44 -1.88
N ILE A 210 -15.54 -18.69 -2.62
CA ILE A 210 -14.16 -19.03 -2.93
C ILE A 210 -13.22 -18.24 -2.03
N GLY A 211 -12.16 -18.89 -1.51
CA GLY A 211 -11.16 -18.26 -0.67
C GLY A 211 -11.74 -17.72 0.64
N MET A 212 -12.58 -18.49 1.30
CA MET A 212 -13.17 -18.10 2.59
C MET A 212 -12.11 -18.11 3.69
N LEU A 213 -12.12 -17.06 4.53
CA LEU A 213 -11.22 -16.93 5.68
C LEU A 213 -12.03 -16.49 6.89
N SER A 214 -12.13 -17.34 7.90
CA SER A 214 -12.88 -17.01 9.11
C SER A 214 -12.21 -15.83 9.87
N ALA A 215 -13.00 -15.08 10.64
CA ALA A 215 -12.47 -14.00 11.47
C ALA A 215 -11.42 -14.50 12.47
N ALA A 216 -11.64 -15.69 13.04
CA ALA A 216 -10.71 -16.32 13.98
C ALA A 216 -9.37 -16.65 13.31
N ASP A 217 -9.40 -17.28 12.13
CA ASP A 217 -8.17 -17.58 11.37
C ASP A 217 -7.46 -16.30 10.93
N ALA A 218 -8.21 -15.30 10.46
CA ALA A 218 -7.63 -14.02 10.02
C ALA A 218 -6.90 -13.31 11.17
N ILE A 219 -7.49 -13.27 12.36
CA ILE A 219 -6.87 -12.69 13.55
C ILE A 219 -5.64 -13.52 13.98
N ALA A 220 -5.76 -14.85 14.04
CA ALA A 220 -4.67 -15.73 14.45
C ALA A 220 -3.45 -15.63 13.53
N MET A 221 -3.66 -15.37 12.23
CA MET A 221 -2.60 -15.14 11.24
C MET A 221 -2.10 -13.68 11.20
N GLY A 222 -2.71 -12.77 11.97
CA GLY A 222 -2.34 -11.34 11.95
C GLY A 222 -2.69 -10.63 10.64
N VAL A 223 -3.64 -11.16 9.86
CA VAL A 223 -4.13 -10.54 8.62
C VAL A 223 -4.74 -9.19 8.92
N SER A 224 -4.58 -8.23 8.04
CA SER A 224 -5.07 -6.85 8.23
C SER A 224 -5.70 -6.29 6.94
N GLY A 225 -6.25 -5.08 7.05
CA GLY A 225 -6.82 -4.36 5.93
C GLY A 225 -8.10 -4.97 5.35
N PRO A 226 -8.33 -4.81 4.04
CA PRO A 226 -9.53 -5.29 3.36
C PRO A 226 -9.78 -6.79 3.56
N THR A 227 -8.73 -7.59 3.65
CA THR A 227 -8.86 -9.05 3.86
C THR A 227 -9.44 -9.37 5.23
N LEU A 228 -9.02 -8.67 6.28
CA LEU A 228 -9.56 -8.83 7.63
C LEU A 228 -10.99 -8.27 7.74
N ARG A 229 -11.22 -7.08 7.19
CA ARG A 229 -12.54 -6.42 7.23
C ARG A 229 -13.62 -7.21 6.47
N ALA A 230 -13.25 -7.93 5.43
CA ALA A 230 -14.17 -8.83 4.72
C ALA A 230 -14.58 -10.05 5.56
N SER A 231 -13.82 -10.36 6.62
CA SER A 231 -14.14 -11.41 7.60
C SER A 231 -14.91 -10.91 8.83
N GLY A 232 -15.43 -9.68 8.79
CA GLY A 232 -16.31 -9.11 9.82
C GLY A 232 -15.61 -8.31 10.92
N VAL A 233 -14.31 -8.13 10.86
CA VAL A 233 -13.54 -7.41 11.90
C VAL A 233 -13.36 -5.95 11.48
N ALA A 234 -13.96 -5.03 12.24
CA ALA A 234 -13.90 -3.58 11.96
C ALA A 234 -12.60 -2.96 12.51
N TYR A 235 -11.46 -3.42 12.01
CA TYR A 235 -10.16 -2.86 12.37
C TYR A 235 -9.62 -1.98 11.24
N ASP A 236 -9.32 -0.71 11.58
CA ASP A 236 -8.70 0.26 10.68
C ASP A 236 -7.80 1.18 11.51
N VAL A 237 -6.52 1.25 11.15
CA VAL A 237 -5.50 2.02 11.88
C VAL A 237 -5.85 3.50 11.92
N ARG A 238 -6.51 4.03 10.90
CA ARG A 238 -6.93 5.46 10.84
C ARG A 238 -7.94 5.83 11.93
N LYS A 239 -8.71 4.86 12.43
CA LYS A 239 -9.68 5.03 13.53
C LYS A 239 -9.13 4.59 14.88
N THR A 240 -8.35 3.49 14.91
CA THR A 240 -7.84 2.91 16.15
C THR A 240 -6.63 3.68 16.70
N PHE A 241 -5.73 4.10 15.82
CA PHE A 241 -4.52 4.87 16.12
C PHE A 241 -4.36 6.02 15.13
N PRO A 242 -5.17 7.09 15.25
CA PRO A 242 -5.18 8.20 14.30
C PRO A 242 -3.79 8.84 14.13
N TYR A 243 -3.47 9.24 12.91
CA TYR A 243 -2.25 9.92 12.53
C TYR A 243 -2.53 11.00 11.48
N SER A 244 -1.66 11.98 11.32
CA SER A 244 -1.77 13.05 10.31
C SER A 244 -3.17 13.68 10.22
N SER A 245 -3.79 13.95 11.37
CA SER A 245 -5.14 14.55 11.47
C SER A 245 -6.28 13.68 10.93
N TYR A 246 -6.14 12.36 10.80
CA TYR A 246 -7.28 11.49 10.41
C TYR A 246 -8.45 11.55 11.40
N GLU A 247 -8.21 11.90 12.66
CA GLU A 247 -9.26 12.12 13.68
C GLU A 247 -10.23 13.24 13.33
N GLU A 248 -9.85 14.14 12.44
CA GLU A 248 -10.68 15.28 12.02
C GLU A 248 -11.58 14.93 10.82
N PHE A 249 -11.44 13.73 10.24
CA PHE A 249 -12.19 13.31 9.05
C PHE A 249 -13.29 12.30 9.39
N GLU A 250 -14.46 12.53 8.83
CA GLU A 250 -15.61 11.65 8.94
C GLU A 250 -15.61 10.64 7.79
N PHE A 251 -15.51 9.36 8.12
CA PHE A 251 -15.62 8.25 7.19
C PHE A 251 -16.01 6.97 7.94
N ASP A 252 -16.61 6.04 7.22
CA ASP A 252 -16.98 4.75 7.75
C ASP A 252 -15.87 3.71 7.49
N VAL A 253 -15.83 2.66 8.31
CA VAL A 253 -14.99 1.48 8.07
C VAL A 253 -15.85 0.38 7.48
N PRO A 254 -15.83 0.16 6.15
CA PRO A 254 -16.63 -0.89 5.55
C PRO A 254 -16.23 -2.26 6.07
N THR A 255 -17.22 -3.10 6.38
CA THR A 255 -17.03 -4.50 6.78
C THR A 255 -17.98 -5.42 6.04
N ARG A 256 -17.58 -6.68 5.90
CA ARG A 256 -18.39 -7.77 5.35
C ARG A 256 -18.20 -9.01 6.20
N THR A 257 -19.15 -9.94 6.15
CA THR A 257 -19.12 -11.16 6.95
C THR A 257 -19.03 -12.43 6.12
N GLU A 258 -19.19 -12.32 4.79
CA GLU A 258 -19.16 -13.45 3.87
C GLU A 258 -17.75 -14.06 3.71
N SER A 259 -16.72 -13.31 4.02
CA SER A 259 -15.31 -13.75 4.12
C SER A 259 -14.69 -14.29 2.83
N ASP A 260 -15.37 -14.21 1.69
CA ASP A 260 -14.95 -14.75 0.39
C ASP A 260 -14.29 -13.67 -0.51
N CYS A 261 -13.87 -14.09 -1.70
CA CYS A 261 -13.28 -13.18 -2.68
C CYS A 261 -14.26 -12.08 -3.14
N TYR A 262 -15.57 -12.42 -3.20
CA TYR A 262 -16.59 -11.46 -3.59
C TYR A 262 -16.81 -10.39 -2.51
N ALA A 263 -16.80 -10.77 -1.25
CA ALA A 263 -16.86 -9.81 -0.12
C ALA A 263 -15.67 -8.85 -0.13
N ARG A 264 -14.45 -9.35 -0.39
CA ARG A 264 -13.24 -8.51 -0.52
C ARG A 264 -13.32 -7.55 -1.70
N TYR A 265 -13.94 -7.97 -2.81
CA TYR A 265 -14.20 -7.09 -3.95
C TYR A 265 -15.15 -5.95 -3.56
N LEU A 266 -16.32 -6.27 -3.02
CA LEU A 266 -17.32 -5.26 -2.61
C LEU A 266 -16.77 -4.30 -1.55
N LEU A 267 -15.94 -4.80 -0.65
CA LEU A 267 -15.33 -4.00 0.40
C LEU A 267 -14.37 -2.97 -0.18
N ARG A 268 -13.47 -3.35 -1.10
CA ARG A 268 -12.53 -2.39 -1.72
C ARG A 268 -13.25 -1.35 -2.57
N VAL A 269 -14.35 -1.73 -3.23
CA VAL A 269 -15.21 -0.75 -3.93
C VAL A 269 -15.81 0.26 -2.94
N ALA A 270 -16.27 -0.21 -1.78
CA ALA A 270 -16.76 0.68 -0.72
C ALA A 270 -15.64 1.58 -0.17
N GLU A 271 -14.43 1.06 0.04
CA GLU A 271 -13.27 1.84 0.48
C GLU A 271 -12.89 2.97 -0.50
N MET A 272 -12.99 2.73 -1.80
CA MET A 272 -12.78 3.82 -2.78
C MET A 272 -13.77 4.96 -2.59
N ARG A 273 -15.02 4.67 -2.22
CA ARG A 273 -16.03 5.70 -1.91
C ARG A 273 -15.73 6.44 -0.60
N GLU A 274 -15.28 5.72 0.43
CA GLU A 274 -14.87 6.36 1.69
C GLU A 274 -13.64 7.24 1.49
N SER A 275 -12.66 6.80 0.69
CA SER A 275 -11.51 7.65 0.32
C SER A 275 -11.94 8.93 -0.38
N LEU A 276 -12.95 8.89 -1.25
CA LEU A 276 -13.52 10.12 -1.85
C LEU A 276 -14.15 11.05 -0.82
N LYS A 277 -14.82 10.53 0.23
CA LYS A 277 -15.37 11.36 1.30
C LYS A 277 -14.24 12.09 2.02
N ILE A 278 -13.16 11.39 2.36
CA ILE A 278 -11.99 11.98 3.01
C ILE A 278 -11.35 13.05 2.13
N ILE A 279 -11.12 12.76 0.85
CA ILE A 279 -10.52 13.72 -0.11
C ILE A 279 -11.36 15.00 -0.19
N ARG A 280 -12.70 14.90 -0.29
CA ARG A 280 -13.58 16.07 -0.32
C ARG A 280 -13.45 16.93 0.94
N GLN A 281 -13.41 16.31 2.11
CA GLN A 281 -13.22 17.01 3.36
C GLN A 281 -11.83 17.64 3.45
N ALA A 282 -10.78 16.92 3.02
CA ALA A 282 -9.42 17.44 3.01
C ALA A 282 -9.30 18.69 2.12
N MET A 283 -9.89 18.67 0.91
CA MET A 283 -9.89 19.82 0.01
C MET A 283 -10.48 21.08 0.65
N THR A 284 -11.51 20.93 1.50
CA THR A 284 -12.13 22.09 2.18
C THR A 284 -11.36 22.55 3.41
N LYS A 285 -10.58 21.64 4.04
CA LYS A 285 -9.81 21.92 5.25
C LYS A 285 -8.39 22.42 4.98
N ILE A 286 -7.83 22.18 3.77
CA ILE A 286 -6.49 22.66 3.43
C ILE A 286 -6.46 24.19 3.43
N PRO A 287 -5.71 24.87 4.34
CA PRO A 287 -5.55 26.30 4.30
C PRO A 287 -4.93 26.77 2.98
N ALA A 288 -5.43 27.88 2.45
CA ALA A 288 -4.90 28.45 1.20
C ALA A 288 -3.42 28.82 1.33
N GLU A 289 -3.01 29.32 2.50
CA GLU A 289 -1.66 29.74 2.83
C GLU A 289 -1.19 29.06 4.12
N GLY A 290 0.12 29.08 4.35
CA GLY A 290 0.74 28.53 5.55
C GLY A 290 1.89 27.58 5.23
N PRO A 291 2.71 27.24 6.23
CA PRO A 291 3.90 26.43 6.02
C PRO A 291 3.54 24.99 5.62
N ILE A 292 4.33 24.44 4.71
CA ILE A 292 4.29 23.01 4.32
C ILE A 292 5.42 22.23 4.96
N ARG A 293 6.30 22.88 5.72
CA ARG A 293 7.43 22.29 6.43
C ARG A 293 7.51 22.83 7.83
N ALA A 294 7.94 22.00 8.75
CA ALA A 294 8.24 22.40 10.11
C ALA A 294 9.49 23.28 10.15
N GLU A 295 9.55 24.21 11.10
CA GLU A 295 10.74 24.98 11.37
C GLU A 295 11.67 24.21 12.32
N ALA A 296 12.63 23.48 11.74
CA ALA A 296 13.61 22.67 12.47
C ALA A 296 14.98 22.79 11.80
N PRO A 297 15.75 23.85 12.12
CA PRO A 297 17.09 24.06 11.57
C PRO A 297 17.99 22.84 11.82
N GLY A 298 18.72 22.41 10.79
CA GLY A 298 19.57 21.22 10.86
C GLY A 298 18.86 19.87 10.62
N ILE A 299 17.52 19.83 10.58
CA ILE A 299 16.72 18.63 10.28
C ILE A 299 15.93 18.83 8.99
N VAL A 300 15.19 19.92 8.91
CA VAL A 300 14.39 20.28 7.74
C VAL A 300 15.15 21.25 6.87
N PRO A 301 15.27 21.01 5.54
CA PRO A 301 15.97 21.92 4.65
C PRO A 301 15.35 23.34 4.67
N PRO A 302 16.16 24.39 4.76
CA PRO A 302 15.69 25.76 4.72
C PRO A 302 15.12 26.14 3.36
N ASP A 303 14.35 27.21 3.32
CA ASP A 303 13.79 27.74 2.08
C ASP A 303 14.90 28.23 1.13
N ARG A 304 14.68 28.02 -0.16
CA ARG A 304 15.66 28.35 -1.21
C ARG A 304 16.07 29.82 -1.21
N GLU A 305 15.15 30.73 -0.91
CA GLU A 305 15.45 32.17 -0.87
C GLU A 305 16.31 32.54 0.35
N LYS A 306 16.02 31.90 1.52
CA LYS A 306 16.87 32.07 2.71
C LYS A 306 18.32 31.64 2.47
N MET A 307 18.52 30.52 1.73
CA MET A 307 19.90 30.06 1.40
C MET A 307 20.71 31.05 0.56
N LYS A 308 20.05 31.96 -0.17
CA LYS A 308 20.75 32.99 -0.98
C LYS A 308 21.18 34.21 -0.16
N THR A 309 20.54 34.45 0.98
CA THR A 309 20.70 35.70 1.77
C THR A 309 21.25 35.46 3.17
N GLU A 310 21.06 34.25 3.72
CA GLU A 310 21.46 33.90 5.09
C GLU A 310 22.53 32.81 5.08
N MET A 311 23.69 33.12 5.67
CA MET A 311 24.83 32.17 5.73
C MET A 311 24.49 30.93 6.54
N GLU A 312 23.76 31.05 7.66
CA GLU A 312 23.36 29.92 8.49
C GLU A 312 22.45 28.95 7.72
N ALA A 313 21.49 29.47 6.94
CA ALA A 313 20.62 28.65 6.11
C ALA A 313 21.42 27.85 5.07
N LEU A 314 22.43 28.45 4.45
CA LEU A 314 23.31 27.76 3.52
C LEU A 314 24.12 26.65 4.21
N ILE A 315 24.66 26.91 5.42
CA ILE A 315 25.41 25.92 6.21
C ILE A 315 24.48 24.74 6.60
N TYR A 316 23.27 25.00 7.09
CA TYR A 316 22.33 23.94 7.42
C TYR A 316 21.96 23.11 6.20
N HIS A 317 21.70 23.74 5.08
CA HIS A 317 21.45 23.03 3.83
C HIS A 317 22.61 22.10 3.47
N PHE A 318 23.83 22.62 3.46
CA PHE A 318 25.04 21.84 3.15
C PHE A 318 25.17 20.63 4.08
N LYS A 319 25.05 20.82 5.39
CA LYS A 319 25.20 19.75 6.39
C LYS A 319 24.12 18.68 6.25
N ILE A 320 22.85 19.06 6.08
CA ILE A 320 21.74 18.11 5.93
C ILE A 320 21.96 17.18 4.73
N PHE A 321 22.48 17.70 3.63
CA PHE A 321 22.68 16.90 2.41
C PHE A 321 23.99 16.13 2.39
N THR A 322 25.03 16.56 3.08
CA THR A 322 26.33 15.87 3.13
C THR A 322 26.44 14.89 4.30
N GLU A 323 26.04 15.30 5.49
CA GLU A 323 26.19 14.53 6.73
C GLU A 323 24.87 13.87 7.17
N GLY A 324 23.73 14.48 6.87
CA GLY A 324 22.44 14.14 7.45
C GLY A 324 22.20 14.80 8.80
N PHE A 325 21.14 14.40 9.50
CA PHE A 325 20.85 14.81 10.87
C PHE A 325 20.90 13.59 11.79
N SER A 326 21.18 13.80 13.07
CA SER A 326 21.31 12.73 14.07
C SER A 326 20.14 12.80 15.04
N PRO A 327 19.16 11.87 14.96
CA PRO A 327 18.11 11.73 15.97
C PRO A 327 18.69 11.32 17.33
N PRO A 328 18.00 11.57 18.45
CA PRO A 328 18.42 11.04 19.73
C PRO A 328 18.43 9.50 19.70
N PRO A 329 19.30 8.84 20.50
CA PRO A 329 19.22 7.40 20.68
C PRO A 329 17.83 6.98 21.21
N GLY A 330 17.27 5.94 20.61
CA GLY A 330 15.94 5.45 20.97
C GLY A 330 15.33 4.59 19.87
N GLU A 331 14.14 4.14 20.11
CA GLU A 331 13.39 3.31 19.17
C GLU A 331 11.93 3.73 19.09
N VAL A 332 11.33 3.53 17.94
CA VAL A 332 9.94 3.88 17.68
C VAL A 332 9.30 2.85 16.75
N TYR A 333 8.04 2.56 17.00
CA TYR A 333 7.17 1.87 16.05
C TYR A 333 6.00 2.78 15.68
N GLN A 334 5.75 2.90 14.38
CA GLN A 334 4.67 3.70 13.82
C GLN A 334 3.95 2.88 12.76
N THR A 335 2.62 2.91 12.83
CA THR A 335 1.74 2.24 11.87
C THR A 335 0.84 3.22 11.14
N ILE A 336 0.43 2.83 9.95
CA ILE A 336 -0.62 3.46 9.16
C ILE A 336 -1.52 2.41 8.51
N GLU A 337 -2.68 2.81 8.03
CA GLU A 337 -3.51 1.99 7.15
C GLU A 337 -3.10 2.21 5.70
N SER A 338 -2.38 1.26 5.11
CA SER A 338 -2.09 1.23 3.67
C SER A 338 -3.27 0.63 2.89
N PRO A 339 -3.32 0.69 1.55
CA PRO A 339 -4.39 0.05 0.77
C PRO A 339 -4.51 -1.46 1.01
N ARG A 340 -3.45 -2.13 1.43
CA ARG A 340 -3.38 -3.57 1.70
C ARG A 340 -3.59 -3.95 3.15
N GLY A 341 -3.52 -2.97 4.03
CA GLY A 341 -3.71 -3.16 5.46
C GLY A 341 -2.70 -2.38 6.30
N GLU A 342 -2.49 -2.85 7.52
CA GLU A 342 -1.58 -2.21 8.46
C GLU A 342 -0.13 -2.31 7.99
N LEU A 343 0.44 -1.16 7.63
CA LEU A 343 1.86 -0.98 7.33
C LEU A 343 2.55 -0.36 8.54
N GLY A 344 3.67 -0.92 8.96
CA GLY A 344 4.40 -0.41 10.12
C GLY A 344 5.90 -0.29 9.87
N PHE A 345 6.50 0.77 10.40
CA PHE A 345 7.96 0.94 10.45
C PHE A 345 8.43 0.96 11.90
N TYR A 346 9.34 0.06 12.23
CA TYR A 346 10.17 0.14 13.41
C TYR A 346 11.50 0.74 13.03
N VAL A 347 11.90 1.79 13.75
CA VAL A 347 13.15 2.52 13.52
C VAL A 347 13.89 2.65 14.84
N ALA A 348 15.14 2.19 14.87
CA ALA A 348 16.05 2.36 15.99
C ALA A 348 17.19 3.33 15.60
N SER A 349 17.55 4.22 16.52
CA SER A 349 18.62 5.18 16.41
C SER A 349 19.65 4.98 17.54
N ASP A 350 20.91 5.04 17.19
CA ASP A 350 22.04 5.10 18.12
C ASP A 350 22.60 6.52 18.32
N GLY A 351 21.95 7.51 17.74
CA GLY A 351 22.42 8.89 17.71
C GLY A 351 23.27 9.26 16.48
N SER A 352 23.52 8.31 15.58
CA SER A 352 24.20 8.56 14.32
C SER A 352 23.26 9.13 13.24
N PRO A 353 23.79 9.69 12.14
CA PRO A 353 22.95 10.20 11.04
C PRO A 353 22.33 9.09 10.16
N ARG A 354 22.53 7.84 10.52
CA ARG A 354 21.97 6.66 9.85
C ARG A 354 21.16 5.84 10.83
N PRO A 355 20.03 5.26 10.42
CA PRO A 355 19.29 4.37 11.31
C PRO A 355 20.13 3.15 11.67
N TRP A 356 20.18 2.81 12.97
CA TRP A 356 20.78 1.57 13.43
C TRP A 356 20.03 0.36 12.91
N ARG A 357 18.68 0.43 12.90
CA ARG A 357 17.82 -0.63 12.37
C ARG A 357 16.55 -0.02 11.79
N VAL A 358 16.16 -0.51 10.63
CA VAL A 358 14.81 -0.29 10.07
C VAL A 358 14.18 -1.65 9.82
N LYS A 359 12.99 -1.87 10.38
CA LYS A 359 12.19 -3.08 10.15
C LYS A 359 10.81 -2.68 9.64
N VAL A 360 10.36 -3.35 8.58
CA VAL A 360 9.06 -3.09 7.95
C VAL A 360 8.09 -4.22 8.27
N ARG A 361 6.97 -3.90 8.88
CA ARG A 361 5.80 -4.78 8.94
C ARG A 361 4.99 -4.53 7.67
N ALA A 362 5.14 -5.41 6.71
CA ALA A 362 4.49 -5.33 5.41
C ALA A 362 3.16 -6.09 5.42
N PRO A 363 2.01 -5.46 5.11
CA PRO A 363 0.72 -6.16 5.11
C PRO A 363 0.66 -7.27 4.07
N SER A 364 1.23 -7.10 2.87
CA SER A 364 1.26 -8.16 1.85
C SER A 364 2.00 -9.41 2.31
N PHE A 365 3.11 -9.26 3.06
CA PHE A 365 3.85 -10.39 3.61
C PHE A 365 2.99 -11.20 4.59
N VAL A 366 2.30 -10.50 5.50
CA VAL A 366 1.43 -11.14 6.49
C VAL A 366 0.20 -11.76 5.83
N ASN A 367 -0.43 -11.05 4.90
CA ASN A 367 -1.64 -11.53 4.24
C ASN A 367 -1.35 -12.76 3.33
N LEU A 368 -0.17 -12.83 2.71
CA LEU A 368 0.21 -13.95 1.85
C LEU A 368 0.26 -15.30 2.60
N GLN A 369 0.60 -15.31 3.89
CA GLN A 369 0.62 -16.55 4.66
C GLN A 369 -0.77 -17.21 4.79
N ALA A 370 -1.86 -16.46 4.54
CA ALA A 370 -3.20 -17.03 4.51
C ALA A 370 -3.50 -17.81 3.21
N LEU A 371 -2.68 -17.68 2.16
CA LEU A 371 -2.93 -18.31 0.85
C LEU A 371 -3.19 -19.83 0.95
N PRO A 372 -2.39 -20.65 1.66
CA PRO A 372 -2.68 -22.09 1.79
C PRO A 372 -4.08 -22.33 2.32
N ARG A 373 -4.50 -21.61 3.36
CA ARG A 373 -5.82 -21.73 3.97
C ARG A 373 -6.98 -21.40 3.01
N LEU A 374 -6.73 -20.46 2.06
CA LEU A 374 -7.73 -20.04 1.07
C LEU A 374 -7.92 -21.05 -0.06
N VAL A 375 -6.87 -21.83 -0.39
CA VAL A 375 -6.86 -22.65 -1.62
C VAL A 375 -6.87 -24.17 -1.39
N GLU A 376 -6.46 -24.67 -0.23
CA GLU A 376 -6.45 -26.10 0.08
C GLU A 376 -7.89 -26.66 0.07
N GLY A 377 -8.09 -27.80 -0.59
CA GLY A 377 -9.39 -28.40 -0.85
C GLY A 377 -10.19 -27.76 -1.98
N ARG A 378 -9.62 -26.80 -2.72
CA ARG A 378 -10.24 -26.09 -3.85
C ARG A 378 -9.62 -26.50 -5.18
N LEU A 379 -10.23 -26.06 -6.27
CA LEU A 379 -9.69 -26.30 -7.61
C LEU A 379 -8.46 -25.43 -7.89
N ILE A 380 -7.55 -25.93 -8.72
CA ILE A 380 -6.38 -25.15 -9.18
C ILE A 380 -6.80 -23.80 -9.80
N ALA A 381 -7.93 -23.74 -10.48
CA ALA A 381 -8.47 -22.50 -11.03
C ALA A 381 -8.78 -21.44 -9.96
N ASP A 382 -9.12 -21.86 -8.74
CA ASP A 382 -9.43 -20.94 -7.63
C ASP A 382 -8.17 -20.36 -7.01
N VAL A 383 -6.99 -20.99 -7.20
CA VAL A 383 -5.70 -20.47 -6.73
C VAL A 383 -5.43 -19.07 -7.31
N VAL A 384 -5.66 -18.90 -8.63
CA VAL A 384 -5.52 -17.62 -9.32
C VAL A 384 -6.42 -16.55 -8.69
N THR A 385 -7.69 -16.90 -8.47
CA THR A 385 -8.67 -16.01 -7.82
C THR A 385 -8.23 -15.62 -6.41
N CYS A 386 -7.73 -16.58 -5.63
CA CYS A 386 -7.28 -16.36 -4.26
C CYS A 386 -6.00 -15.48 -4.20
N ILE A 387 -5.04 -15.69 -5.09
CA ILE A 387 -3.85 -14.82 -5.17
C ILE A 387 -4.27 -13.38 -5.50
N GLY A 388 -5.09 -13.20 -6.54
CA GLY A 388 -5.57 -11.88 -6.94
C GLY A 388 -6.35 -11.16 -5.83
N THR A 389 -7.18 -11.89 -5.05
CA THR A 389 -8.02 -11.27 -4.02
C THR A 389 -7.24 -10.76 -2.81
N ILE A 390 -6.05 -11.33 -2.49
CA ILE A 390 -5.21 -10.88 -1.38
C ILE A 390 -4.57 -9.52 -1.68
N ASP A 391 -4.41 -9.17 -2.96
CA ASP A 391 -3.78 -7.92 -3.42
C ASP A 391 -2.35 -7.74 -2.88
N ILE A 392 -1.51 -8.74 -3.08
CA ILE A 392 -0.10 -8.68 -2.65
C ILE A 392 0.74 -7.86 -3.63
N VAL A 393 1.71 -7.13 -3.08
CA VAL A 393 2.81 -6.52 -3.84
C VAL A 393 4.13 -7.11 -3.38
N LEU A 394 4.84 -7.73 -4.31
CA LEU A 394 6.00 -8.53 -3.94
C LEU A 394 7.22 -7.70 -3.54
N GLY A 395 7.28 -6.42 -3.91
CA GLY A 395 8.30 -5.52 -3.40
C GLY A 395 8.23 -5.34 -1.88
N GLU A 396 7.03 -5.26 -1.28
CA GLU A 396 6.91 -5.22 0.18
C GLU A 396 6.90 -6.62 0.84
N VAL A 397 6.59 -7.67 0.10
CA VAL A 397 6.71 -9.05 0.60
C VAL A 397 8.17 -9.39 0.80
N ASP A 398 8.99 -9.14 -0.20
CA ASP A 398 10.40 -9.57 -0.23
C ASP A 398 11.36 -8.55 0.42
N ARG A 399 11.04 -7.23 0.44
CA ARG A 399 11.77 -6.08 1.06
C ARG A 399 13.22 -5.94 0.63
#